data_15e03b373435dcc39ed51122375dcb5e
#
_entry.id   15e03b373435dcc39ed51122375dcb5e
#
_cell.length_a   1.000
_cell.length_b   1.000
_cell.length_c   1.000
_cell.angle_alpha   90.00
_cell.angle_beta   90.00
_cell.angle_gamma   90.00
#
_symmetry.space_group_name_H-M   'P 1'
#
loop_
_entity.id
_entity.type
_entity.pdbx_description
1 polymer ?
#
loop_
_entity_poly.entity_id
_entity_poly.type
_entity_poly.pdbx_seq_one_letter_code
_entity_poly.pdbx_strand_id
1 'polypeptide(L)'
;MARLAGKVAIVTGGAKGIGRHYSQALAAEGARVMIADIADGKALAEEIAGRHGAEAVASVKFDVSDEKAVKNLVAQTIERFGQIDVLVNNAAVYSTLTPRSFTEWDTDLWDRVMAVNVRGSYLMVRHVAPHMMERRSGKIINIASGAPYKGVPRMLPYVTSKGAILAFTRALSRELGQYGIAVNSLSPGYILSDTGLANTQHVEDERIPVRNARAFKRDAYPEDLLGALVFLASSDSDFVTGQSLVVDGGAVNN
;
A
#
# COMPACT_ATOMS: atom_id res chain seq x y z
N MET A 1 13.14 17.78 11.13
CA MET A 1 14.11 16.80 10.62
C MET A 1 13.34 15.79 9.78
N ALA A 2 13.92 15.29 8.69
CA ALA A 2 13.30 14.28 7.85
C ALA A 2 13.21 12.95 8.64
N ARG A 3 12.00 12.44 8.85
CA ARG A 3 11.72 11.27 9.71
C ARG A 3 12.25 9.95 9.15
N LEU A 4 12.54 9.90 7.85
CA LEU A 4 12.99 8.70 7.14
C LEU A 4 14.39 8.88 6.52
N ALA A 5 15.20 9.84 7.04
CA ALA A 5 16.54 10.08 6.55
C ALA A 5 17.39 8.79 6.58
N GLY A 6 18.00 8.45 5.42
CA GLY A 6 18.83 7.25 5.27
C GLY A 6 18.07 5.93 5.16
N LYS A 7 16.74 5.92 5.24
CA LYS A 7 15.89 4.73 5.06
C LYS A 7 15.69 4.43 3.58
N VAL A 8 15.44 3.15 3.26
CA VAL A 8 15.08 2.68 1.92
C VAL A 8 13.68 2.08 1.97
N ALA A 9 12.81 2.56 1.10
CA ALA A 9 11.42 2.13 1.01
C ALA A 9 11.10 1.52 -0.36
N ILE A 10 10.40 0.38 -0.38
CA ILE A 10 9.75 -0.14 -1.58
C ILE A 10 8.26 0.21 -1.51
N VAL A 11 7.71 0.78 -2.58
CA VAL A 11 6.27 1.03 -2.73
C VAL A 11 5.75 0.25 -3.93
N THR A 12 4.96 -0.79 -3.68
CA THR A 12 4.30 -1.55 -4.76
C THR A 12 3.04 -0.83 -5.24
N GLY A 13 2.77 -0.83 -6.55
CA GLY A 13 1.73 0.04 -7.13
C GLY A 13 2.05 1.52 -6.91
N GLY A 14 3.33 1.87 -6.90
CA GLY A 14 3.85 3.17 -6.48
C GLY A 14 3.87 4.25 -7.56
N ALA A 15 3.50 3.94 -8.82
CA ALA A 15 3.60 4.88 -9.93
C ALA A 15 2.34 5.73 -10.15
N LYS A 16 1.18 5.27 -9.69
CA LYS A 16 -0.13 5.89 -9.91
C LYS A 16 -0.99 5.87 -8.65
N GLY A 17 -2.12 6.56 -8.71
CA GLY A 17 -3.10 6.56 -7.63
C GLY A 17 -2.52 7.00 -6.29
N ILE A 18 -2.99 6.39 -5.23
CA ILE A 18 -2.52 6.65 -3.87
C ILE A 18 -1.03 6.31 -3.72
N GLY A 19 -0.55 5.25 -4.42
CA GLY A 19 0.85 4.82 -4.36
C GLY A 19 1.83 5.88 -4.85
N ARG A 20 1.47 6.68 -5.87
CA ARG A 20 2.26 7.83 -6.31
C ARG A 20 2.50 8.82 -5.16
N HIS A 21 1.45 9.19 -4.46
CA HIS A 21 1.53 10.11 -3.31
C HIS A 21 2.34 9.51 -2.15
N TYR A 22 2.25 8.19 -1.94
CA TYR A 22 3.08 7.48 -0.98
C TYR A 22 4.57 7.56 -1.34
N SER A 23 4.91 7.31 -2.61
CA SER A 23 6.30 7.40 -3.09
C SER A 23 6.87 8.82 -2.90
N GLN A 24 6.08 9.84 -3.23
CA GLN A 24 6.46 11.25 -3.04
C GLN A 24 6.63 11.61 -1.56
N ALA A 25 5.71 11.20 -0.70
CA ALA A 25 5.75 11.51 0.73
C ALA A 25 6.94 10.88 1.44
N LEU A 26 7.25 9.60 1.14
CA LEU A 26 8.40 8.93 1.72
C LEU A 26 9.73 9.57 1.27
N ALA A 27 9.84 9.99 -0.01
CA ALA A 27 11.00 10.70 -0.51
C ALA A 27 11.13 12.10 0.14
N ALA A 28 10.03 12.82 0.33
CA ALA A 28 10.02 14.14 1.01
C ALA A 28 10.48 14.02 2.48
N GLU A 29 10.25 12.89 3.12
CA GLU A 29 10.75 12.60 4.48
C GLU A 29 12.19 12.03 4.49
N GLY A 30 12.89 12.05 3.34
CA GLY A 30 14.30 11.69 3.24
C GLY A 30 14.58 10.21 2.97
N ALA A 31 13.57 9.39 2.66
CA ALA A 31 13.78 8.02 2.24
C ALA A 31 14.28 7.95 0.79
N ARG A 32 15.11 6.94 0.49
CA ARG A 32 15.33 6.48 -0.88
C ARG A 32 14.21 5.53 -1.26
N VAL A 33 13.55 5.78 -2.40
CA VAL A 33 12.31 5.06 -2.77
C VAL A 33 12.51 4.23 -4.02
N MET A 34 12.22 2.94 -3.94
CA MET A 34 12.01 2.06 -5.08
C MET A 34 10.52 2.05 -5.46
N ILE A 35 10.19 2.68 -6.56
CA ILE A 35 8.85 2.67 -7.14
C ILE A 35 8.70 1.37 -7.94
N ALA A 36 7.78 0.50 -7.54
CA ALA A 36 7.55 -0.78 -8.17
C ALA A 36 6.09 -0.87 -8.65
N ASP A 37 5.87 -0.94 -9.97
CA ASP A 37 4.51 -0.89 -10.53
C ASP A 37 4.43 -1.69 -11.84
N ILE A 38 3.24 -2.16 -12.21
CA ILE A 38 2.96 -2.71 -13.54
C ILE A 38 2.97 -1.60 -14.62
N ALA A 39 2.68 -0.36 -14.22
CA ALA A 39 2.85 0.83 -15.05
C ALA A 39 4.30 1.31 -15.06
N ASP A 40 4.66 2.13 -16.04
CA ASP A 40 5.97 2.78 -16.07
C ASP A 40 6.03 3.89 -15.01
N GLY A 41 6.98 3.78 -14.08
CA GLY A 41 7.22 4.75 -13.00
C GLY A 41 8.29 5.80 -13.32
N LYS A 42 8.87 5.82 -14.52
CA LYS A 42 10.02 6.69 -14.86
C LYS A 42 9.71 8.17 -14.69
N ALA A 43 8.57 8.65 -15.21
CA ALA A 43 8.21 10.06 -15.11
C ALA A 43 8.07 10.51 -13.64
N LEU A 44 7.52 9.67 -12.77
CA LEU A 44 7.45 9.95 -11.33
C LEU A 44 8.84 9.92 -10.68
N ALA A 45 9.68 8.96 -11.07
CA ALA A 45 11.05 8.90 -10.58
C ALA A 45 11.85 10.15 -10.96
N GLU A 46 11.72 10.65 -12.19
CA GLU A 46 12.32 11.90 -12.66
C GLU A 46 11.81 13.11 -11.87
N GLU A 47 10.50 13.18 -11.60
CA GLU A 47 9.90 14.24 -10.77
C GLU A 47 10.48 14.25 -9.34
N ILE A 48 10.58 13.08 -8.70
CA ILE A 48 11.13 12.92 -7.35
C ILE A 48 12.64 13.23 -7.36
N ALA A 49 13.38 12.75 -8.36
CA ALA A 49 14.80 13.01 -8.52
C ALA A 49 15.11 14.50 -8.68
N GLY A 50 14.27 15.22 -9.42
CA GLY A 50 14.40 16.68 -9.59
C GLY A 50 14.26 17.46 -8.30
N ARG A 51 13.52 16.94 -7.31
CA ARG A 51 13.28 17.60 -6.01
C ARG A 51 14.25 17.15 -4.92
N HIS A 52 14.66 15.87 -4.93
CA HIS A 52 15.37 15.23 -3.83
C HIS A 52 16.72 14.62 -4.22
N GLY A 53 17.12 14.74 -5.50
CA GLY A 53 18.35 14.17 -6.06
C GLY A 53 18.16 12.81 -6.72
N ALA A 54 19.00 12.50 -7.69
CA ALA A 54 18.91 11.26 -8.49
C ALA A 54 19.07 9.97 -7.66
N GLU A 55 19.77 10.06 -6.52
CA GLU A 55 19.97 8.93 -5.60
C GLU A 55 18.75 8.65 -4.70
N ALA A 56 17.76 9.56 -4.67
CA ALA A 56 16.58 9.44 -3.81
C ALA A 56 15.54 8.45 -4.35
N VAL A 57 15.63 8.03 -5.63
CA VAL A 57 14.57 7.25 -6.24
C VAL A 57 15.09 6.36 -7.37
N ALA A 58 14.43 5.22 -7.54
CA ALA A 58 14.50 4.38 -8.73
C ALA A 58 13.13 3.81 -9.04
N SER A 59 12.89 3.34 -10.26
CA SER A 59 11.63 2.69 -10.64
C SER A 59 11.86 1.39 -11.40
N VAL A 60 11.03 0.40 -11.10
CA VAL A 60 11.04 -0.91 -11.77
C VAL A 60 9.62 -1.26 -12.20
N LYS A 61 9.47 -1.61 -13.48
CA LYS A 61 8.22 -2.17 -13.99
C LYS A 61 8.14 -3.64 -13.63
N PHE A 62 7.10 -4.06 -12.86
CA PHE A 62 6.94 -5.44 -12.43
C PHE A 62 5.47 -5.79 -12.16
N ASP A 63 5.13 -7.06 -12.23
CA ASP A 63 3.86 -7.60 -11.75
C ASP A 63 4.08 -8.26 -10.38
N VAL A 64 3.40 -7.76 -9.35
CA VAL A 64 3.51 -8.27 -7.98
C VAL A 64 3.05 -9.73 -7.83
N SER A 65 2.24 -10.22 -8.77
CA SER A 65 1.78 -11.62 -8.79
C SER A 65 2.79 -12.60 -9.39
N ASP A 66 3.87 -12.09 -10.02
CA ASP A 66 4.98 -12.91 -10.54
C ASP A 66 6.14 -12.97 -9.53
N GLU A 67 6.36 -14.16 -8.96
CA GLU A 67 7.40 -14.36 -7.95
C GLU A 67 8.82 -14.09 -8.48
N LYS A 68 9.08 -14.35 -9.78
CA LYS A 68 10.39 -14.07 -10.38
C LYS A 68 10.62 -12.56 -10.47
N ALA A 69 9.59 -11.81 -10.85
CA ALA A 69 9.65 -10.35 -10.90
C ALA A 69 9.84 -9.75 -9.48
N VAL A 70 9.18 -10.32 -8.46
CA VAL A 70 9.38 -9.91 -7.06
C VAL A 70 10.82 -10.15 -6.60
N LYS A 71 11.39 -11.33 -6.84
CA LYS A 71 12.80 -11.63 -6.51
C LYS A 71 13.76 -10.64 -7.16
N ASN A 72 13.55 -10.36 -8.44
CA ASN A 72 14.37 -9.44 -9.21
C ASN A 72 14.27 -7.99 -8.66
N LEU A 73 13.07 -7.53 -8.31
CA LEU A 73 12.85 -6.22 -7.67
C LEU A 73 13.63 -6.08 -6.36
N VAL A 74 13.56 -7.10 -5.50
CA VAL A 74 14.27 -7.11 -4.22
C VAL A 74 15.78 -7.05 -4.45
N ALA A 75 16.31 -7.87 -5.36
CA ALA A 75 17.73 -7.87 -5.72
C ALA A 75 18.20 -6.50 -6.25
N GLN A 76 17.45 -5.89 -7.19
CA GLN A 76 17.75 -4.56 -7.73
C GLN A 76 17.69 -3.48 -6.62
N THR A 77 16.76 -3.59 -5.66
CA THR A 77 16.67 -2.64 -4.56
C THR A 77 17.89 -2.71 -3.66
N ILE A 78 18.34 -3.93 -3.32
CA ILE A 78 19.56 -4.15 -2.52
C ILE A 78 20.80 -3.68 -3.29
N GLU A 79 20.93 -4.02 -4.56
CA GLU A 79 22.04 -3.56 -5.41
C GLU A 79 22.10 -2.03 -5.47
N ARG A 80 20.99 -1.37 -5.68
CA ARG A 80 20.90 0.09 -5.85
C ARG A 80 21.07 0.88 -4.56
N PHE A 81 20.49 0.40 -3.46
CA PHE A 81 20.36 1.17 -2.22
C PHE A 81 21.03 0.52 -1.01
N GLY A 82 21.47 -0.73 -1.11
CA GLY A 82 22.19 -1.45 -0.06
C GLY A 82 21.31 -2.09 1.01
N GLN A 83 20.04 -1.71 1.13
CA GLN A 83 19.15 -2.18 2.20
C GLN A 83 17.66 -1.99 1.85
N ILE A 84 16.77 -2.56 2.67
CA ILE A 84 15.32 -2.32 2.63
C ILE A 84 14.85 -2.12 4.08
N ASP A 85 14.36 -0.93 4.41
CA ASP A 85 13.87 -0.60 5.75
C ASP A 85 12.35 -0.58 5.83
N VAL A 86 11.69 -0.19 4.74
CA VAL A 86 10.23 -0.05 4.66
C VAL A 86 9.69 -0.77 3.44
N LEU A 87 8.66 -1.59 3.64
CA LEU A 87 7.87 -2.18 2.57
C LEU A 87 6.44 -1.68 2.66
N VAL A 88 5.95 -1.01 1.59
CA VAL A 88 4.56 -0.62 1.44
C VAL A 88 3.89 -1.52 0.40
N ASN A 89 3.11 -2.50 0.86
CA ASN A 89 2.28 -3.37 0.03
C ASN A 89 1.00 -2.63 -0.36
N ASN A 90 1.08 -1.85 -1.45
CA ASN A 90 -0.04 -1.02 -1.92
C ASN A 90 -0.65 -1.53 -3.23
N ALA A 91 0.08 -2.28 -4.06
CA ALA A 91 -0.43 -2.81 -5.32
C ALA A 91 -1.75 -3.58 -5.13
N ALA A 92 -2.78 -3.21 -5.88
CA ALA A 92 -4.09 -3.85 -5.80
C ALA A 92 -4.90 -3.69 -7.08
N VAL A 93 -5.72 -4.68 -7.39
CA VAL A 93 -6.82 -4.58 -8.34
C VAL A 93 -8.01 -3.98 -7.61
N TYR A 94 -8.41 -2.77 -7.99
CA TYR A 94 -9.56 -2.03 -7.44
C TYR A 94 -10.25 -1.15 -8.48
N SER A 95 -9.54 -0.19 -9.08
CA SER A 95 -10.12 0.84 -9.95
C SER A 95 -10.76 0.31 -11.23
N THR A 96 -10.40 -0.91 -11.64
CA THR A 96 -10.97 -1.60 -12.81
C THR A 96 -12.17 -2.49 -12.48
N LEU A 97 -12.51 -2.61 -11.18
CA LEU A 97 -13.64 -3.43 -10.75
C LEU A 97 -14.94 -2.62 -10.84
N THR A 98 -15.92 -3.18 -11.52
CA THR A 98 -17.29 -2.64 -11.57
C THR A 98 -18.16 -3.35 -10.54
N PRO A 99 -18.86 -2.62 -9.64
CA PRO A 99 -19.74 -3.23 -8.66
C PRO A 99 -20.84 -4.09 -9.28
N ARG A 100 -21.00 -5.34 -8.82
CA ARG A 100 -21.98 -6.30 -9.35
C ARG A 100 -22.45 -7.27 -8.26
N SER A 101 -23.55 -7.99 -8.53
CA SER A 101 -24.05 -9.04 -7.63
C SER A 101 -22.99 -10.12 -7.38
N PHE A 102 -23.06 -10.78 -6.22
CA PHE A 102 -22.11 -11.85 -5.88
C PHE A 102 -22.16 -13.03 -6.89
N THR A 103 -23.28 -13.26 -7.55
CA THR A 103 -23.45 -14.30 -8.57
C THR A 103 -22.87 -13.95 -9.93
N GLU A 104 -22.51 -12.69 -10.16
CA GLU A 104 -22.04 -12.18 -11.46
C GLU A 104 -20.53 -12.00 -11.53
N TRP A 105 -19.80 -12.33 -10.44
CA TRP A 105 -18.36 -12.27 -10.44
C TRP A 105 -17.77 -13.43 -11.25
N ASP A 106 -16.95 -13.09 -12.23
CA ASP A 106 -16.13 -14.03 -12.98
C ASP A 106 -15.04 -14.63 -12.08
N THR A 107 -14.83 -15.95 -12.15
CA THR A 107 -13.86 -16.67 -11.31
C THR A 107 -12.42 -16.30 -11.65
N ASP A 108 -12.09 -16.03 -12.92
CA ASP A 108 -10.75 -15.63 -13.33
C ASP A 108 -10.43 -14.23 -12.78
N LEU A 109 -11.43 -13.33 -12.77
CA LEU A 109 -11.28 -12.01 -12.15
C LEU A 109 -11.15 -12.11 -10.64
N TRP A 110 -11.90 -13.01 -9.98
CA TRP A 110 -11.72 -13.33 -8.57
C TRP A 110 -10.28 -13.77 -8.29
N ASP A 111 -9.80 -14.76 -9.04
CA ASP A 111 -8.45 -15.30 -8.88
C ASP A 111 -7.38 -14.23 -9.12
N ARG A 112 -7.58 -13.36 -10.11
CA ARG A 112 -6.70 -12.22 -10.37
C ARG A 112 -6.65 -11.24 -9.19
N VAL A 113 -7.79 -10.91 -8.59
CA VAL A 113 -7.86 -10.06 -7.39
C VAL A 113 -7.08 -10.71 -6.23
N MET A 114 -7.29 -11.99 -5.97
CA MET A 114 -6.58 -12.70 -4.90
C MET A 114 -5.09 -12.84 -5.19
N ALA A 115 -4.71 -13.10 -6.43
CA ALA A 115 -3.31 -13.19 -6.85
C ALA A 115 -2.55 -11.89 -6.63
N VAL A 116 -3.14 -10.74 -6.97
CA VAL A 116 -2.50 -9.43 -6.82
C VAL A 116 -2.58 -8.95 -5.37
N ASN A 117 -3.80 -8.87 -4.81
CA ASN A 117 -4.03 -8.16 -3.55
C ASN A 117 -3.54 -8.94 -2.33
N VAL A 118 -3.57 -10.28 -2.39
CA VAL A 118 -3.21 -11.14 -1.24
C VAL A 118 -1.88 -11.84 -1.48
N ARG A 119 -1.81 -12.69 -2.53
CA ARG A 119 -0.59 -13.46 -2.82
C ARG A 119 0.58 -12.55 -3.16
N GLY A 120 0.35 -11.44 -3.87
CA GLY A 120 1.39 -10.47 -4.18
C GLY A 120 2.02 -9.85 -2.92
N SER A 121 1.19 -9.45 -1.94
CA SER A 121 1.68 -8.96 -0.64
C SER A 121 2.50 -10.02 0.11
N TYR A 122 2.04 -11.29 0.07
CA TYR A 122 2.79 -12.41 0.65
C TYR A 122 4.15 -12.60 -0.05
N LEU A 123 4.19 -12.58 -1.39
CA LEU A 123 5.43 -12.74 -2.15
C LEU A 123 6.44 -11.62 -1.82
N MET A 124 5.97 -10.38 -1.73
CA MET A 124 6.82 -9.26 -1.33
C MET A 124 7.41 -9.48 0.07
N VAL A 125 6.59 -9.83 1.05
CA VAL A 125 7.07 -10.09 2.41
C VAL A 125 8.04 -11.28 2.43
N ARG A 126 7.71 -12.38 1.75
CA ARG A 126 8.56 -13.58 1.66
C ARG A 126 9.99 -13.27 1.23
N HIS A 127 10.17 -12.33 0.29
CA HIS A 127 11.48 -12.01 -0.26
C HIS A 127 12.14 -10.78 0.39
N VAL A 128 11.39 -9.87 1.00
CA VAL A 128 11.92 -8.70 1.73
C VAL A 128 12.27 -9.02 3.17
N ALA A 129 11.42 -9.77 3.88
CA ALA A 129 11.59 -10.00 5.31
C ALA A 129 12.93 -10.66 5.71
N PRO A 130 13.52 -11.60 4.95
CA PRO A 130 14.85 -12.15 5.30
C PRO A 130 15.93 -11.07 5.46
N HIS A 131 15.96 -10.06 4.59
CA HIS A 131 16.90 -8.93 4.68
C HIS A 131 16.64 -8.05 5.92
N MET A 132 15.37 -7.86 6.28
CA MET A 132 15.00 -7.13 7.50
C MET A 132 15.33 -7.94 8.77
N MET A 133 15.12 -9.27 8.74
CA MET A 133 15.41 -10.18 9.86
C MET A 133 16.92 -10.21 10.18
N GLU A 134 17.77 -10.29 9.16
CA GLU A 134 19.24 -10.24 9.31
C GLU A 134 19.68 -8.94 10.00
N ARG A 135 19.06 -7.82 9.64
CA ARG A 135 19.35 -6.50 10.21
C ARG A 135 18.59 -6.22 11.51
N ARG A 136 17.67 -7.11 11.91
CA ARG A 136 16.78 -6.96 13.08
C ARG A 136 16.05 -5.63 13.13
N SER A 137 15.62 -5.14 11.96
CA SER A 137 14.91 -3.86 11.82
C SER A 137 14.10 -3.84 10.52
N GLY A 138 12.86 -3.37 10.59
CA GLY A 138 12.01 -3.20 9.41
C GLY A 138 10.60 -2.71 9.74
N LYS A 139 9.97 -2.10 8.75
CA LYS A 139 8.57 -1.67 8.78
C LYS A 139 7.84 -2.24 7.57
N ILE A 140 6.81 -3.02 7.80
CA ILE A 140 5.93 -3.56 6.74
C ILE A 140 4.56 -2.91 6.91
N ILE A 141 4.11 -2.19 5.88
CA ILE A 141 2.84 -1.49 5.87
C ILE A 141 1.98 -2.09 4.77
N ASN A 142 0.94 -2.81 5.15
CA ASN A 142 0.00 -3.41 4.21
C ASN A 142 -1.18 -2.47 4.00
N ILE A 143 -1.47 -2.07 2.76
CA ILE A 143 -2.62 -1.24 2.47
C ILE A 143 -3.87 -2.11 2.40
N ALA A 144 -4.64 -2.09 3.49
CA ALA A 144 -5.93 -2.74 3.60
C ALA A 144 -7.06 -1.82 3.06
N SER A 145 -8.16 -1.69 3.76
CA SER A 145 -9.29 -0.81 3.41
C SER A 145 -10.27 -0.71 4.59
N GLY A 146 -11.06 0.36 4.63
CA GLY A 146 -12.26 0.44 5.47
C GLY A 146 -13.42 -0.46 4.99
N ALA A 147 -13.35 -0.98 3.74
CA ALA A 147 -14.44 -1.77 3.15
C ALA A 147 -14.76 -3.08 3.89
N PRO A 148 -13.80 -3.89 4.39
CA PRO A 148 -14.10 -5.09 5.17
C PRO A 148 -14.86 -4.80 6.47
N TYR A 149 -14.58 -3.69 7.14
CA TYR A 149 -15.26 -3.32 8.39
C TYR A 149 -16.73 -2.95 8.17
N LYS A 150 -17.05 -2.43 6.97
CA LYS A 150 -18.41 -2.01 6.60
C LYS A 150 -19.20 -3.12 5.91
N GLY A 151 -18.53 -4.17 5.42
CA GLY A 151 -19.17 -5.16 4.57
C GLY A 151 -19.71 -4.54 3.27
N VAL A 152 -18.89 -3.72 2.58
CA VAL A 152 -19.32 -3.01 1.36
C VAL A 152 -19.89 -3.99 0.33
N PRO A 153 -21.17 -3.85 -0.07
CA PRO A 153 -21.79 -4.79 -1.01
C PRO A 153 -21.26 -4.61 -2.42
N ARG A 154 -21.53 -5.59 -3.29
CA ARG A 154 -21.24 -5.56 -4.73
C ARG A 154 -19.75 -5.48 -5.11
N MET A 155 -18.84 -5.60 -4.13
CA MET A 155 -17.37 -5.59 -4.31
C MET A 155 -16.72 -6.82 -3.65
N LEU A 156 -17.38 -7.97 -3.71
CA LEU A 156 -17.04 -9.17 -2.93
C LEU A 156 -15.57 -9.61 -3.03
N PRO A 157 -14.94 -9.76 -4.24
CA PRO A 157 -13.53 -10.17 -4.32
C PRO A 157 -12.59 -9.18 -3.64
N TYR A 158 -12.83 -7.89 -3.84
CA TYR A 158 -12.03 -6.83 -3.23
C TYR A 158 -12.15 -6.81 -1.71
N VAL A 159 -13.38 -6.81 -1.20
CA VAL A 159 -13.65 -6.81 0.26
C VAL A 159 -13.01 -8.03 0.92
N THR A 160 -13.17 -9.22 0.31
CA THR A 160 -12.55 -10.46 0.78
C THR A 160 -11.02 -10.33 0.80
N SER A 161 -10.42 -9.84 -0.28
CA SER A 161 -8.96 -9.66 -0.36
C SER A 161 -8.43 -8.70 0.71
N LYS A 162 -9.15 -7.60 0.97
CA LYS A 162 -8.73 -6.62 1.98
C LYS A 162 -8.97 -7.12 3.43
N GLY A 163 -9.99 -7.97 3.64
CA GLY A 163 -10.16 -8.71 4.90
C GLY A 163 -9.01 -9.69 5.14
N ALA A 164 -8.56 -10.40 4.10
CA ALA A 164 -7.40 -11.28 4.17
C ALA A 164 -6.12 -10.51 4.56
N ILE A 165 -5.92 -9.28 4.05
CA ILE A 165 -4.77 -8.43 4.42
C ILE A 165 -4.78 -8.04 5.89
N LEU A 166 -5.95 -7.81 6.51
CA LEU A 166 -6.04 -7.55 7.95
C LEU A 166 -5.57 -8.76 8.78
N ALA A 167 -6.03 -9.97 8.42
CA ALA A 167 -5.61 -11.21 9.08
C ALA A 167 -4.11 -11.49 8.85
N PHE A 168 -3.63 -11.32 7.60
CA PHE A 168 -2.23 -11.46 7.20
C PHE A 168 -1.31 -10.55 8.03
N THR A 169 -1.69 -9.29 8.22
CA THR A 169 -0.95 -8.32 9.03
C THR A 169 -0.78 -8.80 10.47
N ARG A 170 -1.87 -9.29 11.09
CA ARG A 170 -1.86 -9.78 12.47
C ARG A 170 -0.98 -11.02 12.63
N ALA A 171 -1.08 -11.99 11.72
CA ALA A 171 -0.27 -13.21 11.77
C ALA A 171 1.22 -12.88 11.63
N LEU A 172 1.60 -12.09 10.61
CA LEU A 172 2.98 -11.71 10.37
C LEU A 172 3.59 -10.90 11.51
N SER A 173 2.83 -10.04 12.18
CA SER A 173 3.32 -9.26 13.31
C SER A 173 3.82 -10.15 14.46
N ARG A 174 3.18 -11.31 14.66
CA ARG A 174 3.58 -12.31 15.67
C ARG A 174 4.85 -13.06 15.27
N GLU A 175 4.99 -13.37 13.97
CA GLU A 175 6.17 -14.08 13.48
C GLU A 175 7.42 -13.20 13.42
N LEU A 176 7.26 -11.94 12.99
CA LEU A 176 8.38 -11.04 12.71
C LEU A 176 8.76 -10.13 13.88
N GLY A 177 7.92 -9.98 14.90
CA GLY A 177 8.20 -9.11 16.06
C GLY A 177 9.48 -9.44 16.81
N GLN A 178 9.83 -10.73 16.94
CA GLN A 178 11.08 -11.19 17.57
C GLN A 178 12.34 -10.70 16.85
N TYR A 179 12.22 -10.28 15.60
CA TYR A 179 13.29 -9.72 14.78
C TYR A 179 13.29 -8.18 14.77
N GLY A 180 12.47 -7.52 15.59
CA GLY A 180 12.39 -6.06 15.61
C GLY A 180 11.68 -5.48 14.37
N ILE A 181 10.86 -6.28 13.70
CA ILE A 181 10.11 -5.86 12.51
C ILE A 181 8.66 -5.56 12.89
N ALA A 182 8.21 -4.33 12.68
CA ALA A 182 6.83 -3.94 12.89
C ALA A 182 6.01 -4.19 11.60
N VAL A 183 4.86 -4.86 11.74
CA VAL A 183 3.95 -5.14 10.65
C VAL A 183 2.58 -4.56 10.98
N ASN A 184 2.16 -3.55 10.22
CA ASN A 184 0.87 -2.90 10.43
C ASN A 184 0.10 -2.77 9.11
N SER A 185 -1.19 -2.49 9.19
CA SER A 185 -1.98 -2.10 8.02
C SER A 185 -2.46 -0.66 8.14
N LEU A 186 -2.48 0.03 7.01
CA LEU A 186 -3.20 1.29 6.81
C LEU A 186 -4.48 0.95 6.05
N SER A 187 -5.62 1.38 6.60
CA SER A 187 -6.95 1.10 6.05
C SER A 187 -7.63 2.40 5.60
N PRO A 188 -7.40 2.81 4.33
CA PRO A 188 -8.05 3.98 3.78
C PRO A 188 -9.56 3.80 3.67
N GLY A 189 -10.31 4.91 3.81
CA GLY A 189 -11.68 5.01 3.32
C GLY A 189 -11.74 5.16 1.79
N TYR A 190 -12.82 5.71 1.30
CA TYR A 190 -12.97 6.06 -0.12
C TYR A 190 -12.16 7.33 -0.42
N ILE A 191 -11.09 7.19 -1.20
CA ILE A 191 -10.12 8.26 -1.51
C ILE A 191 -10.27 8.67 -2.98
N LEU A 192 -10.42 9.96 -3.22
CA LEU A 192 -10.47 10.53 -4.56
C LEU A 192 -9.04 10.69 -5.10
N SER A 193 -8.48 9.62 -5.64
CA SER A 193 -7.21 9.62 -6.38
C SER A 193 -7.46 9.68 -7.89
N ASP A 194 -6.43 10.00 -8.68
CA ASP A 194 -6.51 10.01 -10.15
C ASP A 194 -7.06 8.69 -10.73
N THR A 195 -6.58 7.56 -10.22
CA THR A 195 -7.06 6.22 -10.64
C THR A 195 -8.47 5.91 -10.12
N GLY A 196 -8.83 6.39 -8.93
CA GLY A 196 -10.18 6.26 -8.37
C GLY A 196 -11.20 7.07 -9.16
N LEU A 197 -10.83 8.30 -9.52
CA LEU A 197 -11.67 9.20 -10.33
C LEU A 197 -11.87 8.73 -11.78
N ALA A 198 -10.97 7.90 -12.30
CA ALA A 198 -11.11 7.32 -13.63
C ALA A 198 -12.32 6.36 -13.76
N ASN A 199 -12.83 5.81 -12.64
CA ASN A 199 -14.06 5.02 -12.60
C ASN A 199 -15.25 5.94 -12.28
N THR A 200 -15.71 6.69 -13.27
CA THR A 200 -16.73 7.74 -13.12
C THR A 200 -18.05 7.23 -12.52
N GLN A 201 -18.53 6.06 -12.94
CA GLN A 201 -19.78 5.49 -12.45
C GLN A 201 -19.70 5.14 -10.96
N HIS A 202 -18.58 4.59 -10.52
CA HIS A 202 -18.35 4.30 -9.10
C HIS A 202 -18.23 5.59 -8.26
N VAL A 203 -17.63 6.63 -8.83
CA VAL A 203 -17.52 7.95 -8.18
C VAL A 203 -18.89 8.59 -7.98
N GLU A 204 -19.74 8.59 -8.98
CA GLU A 204 -21.08 9.20 -8.92
C GLU A 204 -21.98 8.49 -7.90
N ASP A 205 -21.99 7.16 -7.92
CA ASP A 205 -22.85 6.34 -7.04
C ASP A 205 -22.41 6.37 -5.58
N GLU A 206 -21.11 6.41 -5.29
CA GLU A 206 -20.57 6.17 -3.94
C GLU A 206 -20.11 7.45 -3.22
N ARG A 207 -19.71 8.49 -3.94
CA ARG A 207 -19.07 9.69 -3.36
C ARG A 207 -19.93 10.37 -2.30
N ILE A 208 -21.20 10.66 -2.63
CA ILE A 208 -22.09 11.41 -1.73
C ILE A 208 -22.53 10.56 -0.52
N PRO A 209 -22.99 9.31 -0.71
CA PRO A 209 -23.31 8.42 0.42
C PRO A 209 -22.11 8.22 1.37
N VAL A 210 -20.93 7.96 0.84
CA VAL A 210 -19.71 7.76 1.64
C VAL A 210 -19.34 9.02 2.41
N ARG A 211 -19.36 10.20 1.78
CA ARG A 211 -19.10 11.47 2.45
C ARG A 211 -20.08 11.70 3.60
N ASN A 212 -21.35 11.42 3.38
CA ASN A 212 -22.40 11.62 4.37
C ASN A 212 -22.31 10.62 5.56
N ALA A 213 -21.73 9.43 5.34
CA ALA A 213 -21.52 8.44 6.39
C ALA A 213 -20.32 8.76 7.31
N ARG A 214 -19.39 9.66 6.90
CA ARG A 214 -18.23 10.06 7.71
C ARG A 214 -18.61 10.99 8.86
N ALA A 215 -17.82 11.00 9.93
CA ALA A 215 -17.87 12.07 10.92
C ALA A 215 -17.41 13.41 10.29
N PHE A 216 -16.30 13.39 9.56
CA PHE A 216 -15.86 14.52 8.74
C PHE A 216 -16.59 14.55 7.40
N LYS A 217 -17.56 15.47 7.25
CA LYS A 217 -18.47 15.58 6.09
C LYS A 217 -17.78 16.18 4.85
N ARG A 218 -16.62 15.68 4.50
CA ARG A 218 -15.86 16.09 3.31
C ARG A 218 -15.34 14.89 2.51
N ASP A 219 -14.93 15.15 1.29
CA ASP A 219 -14.17 14.19 0.50
C ASP A 219 -12.81 13.95 1.13
N ALA A 220 -12.24 12.78 0.89
CA ALA A 220 -10.88 12.44 1.29
C ALA A 220 -9.99 12.28 0.06
N TYR A 221 -8.79 12.76 0.19
CA TYR A 221 -7.77 12.80 -0.83
C TYR A 221 -6.53 12.02 -0.38
N PRO A 222 -5.62 11.65 -1.29
CA PRO A 222 -4.40 10.93 -0.93
C PRO A 222 -3.59 11.59 0.20
N GLU A 223 -3.58 12.93 0.26
CA GLU A 223 -2.89 13.73 1.29
C GLU A 223 -3.36 13.42 2.71
N ASP A 224 -4.63 13.03 2.89
CA ASP A 224 -5.18 12.66 4.18
C ASP A 224 -4.55 11.39 4.77
N LEU A 225 -3.89 10.58 3.94
CA LEU A 225 -3.25 9.31 4.33
C LEU A 225 -1.77 9.47 4.68
N LEU A 226 -1.10 10.54 4.19
CA LEU A 226 0.35 10.62 4.19
C LEU A 226 0.93 10.69 5.59
N GLY A 227 0.28 11.41 6.51
CA GLY A 227 0.70 11.48 7.90
C GLY A 227 0.69 10.11 8.59
N ALA A 228 -0.35 9.31 8.36
CA ALA A 228 -0.45 7.96 8.90
C ALA A 228 0.59 7.00 8.27
N LEU A 229 0.83 7.10 6.97
CA LEU A 229 1.87 6.32 6.28
C LEU A 229 3.24 6.60 6.88
N VAL A 230 3.62 7.89 6.98
CA VAL A 230 4.94 8.28 7.49
C VAL A 230 5.10 7.91 8.96
N PHE A 231 4.05 8.04 9.79
CA PHE A 231 4.05 7.53 11.16
C PHE A 231 4.37 6.04 11.20
N LEU A 232 3.67 5.22 10.42
CA LEU A 232 3.90 3.77 10.38
C LEU A 232 5.27 3.38 9.80
N ALA A 233 5.85 4.22 8.93
CA ALA A 233 7.16 3.99 8.32
C ALA A 233 8.34 4.45 9.21
N SER A 234 8.11 5.31 10.18
CA SER A 234 9.13 5.94 11.01
C SER A 234 9.33 5.26 12.37
N SER A 235 10.32 5.74 13.14
CA SER A 235 10.55 5.34 14.53
C SER A 235 9.42 5.72 15.48
N ASP A 236 8.55 6.67 15.10
CA ASP A 236 7.41 7.07 15.91
C ASP A 236 6.43 5.91 16.18
N SER A 237 6.50 4.84 15.37
CA SER A 237 5.69 3.62 15.50
C SER A 237 6.49 2.39 15.94
N ASP A 238 7.64 2.54 16.58
CA ASP A 238 8.52 1.38 16.92
C ASP A 238 7.84 0.35 17.84
N PHE A 239 6.90 0.78 18.67
CA PHE A 239 6.17 -0.11 19.57
C PHE A 239 4.72 -0.40 19.08
N VAL A 240 4.44 -0.13 17.78
CA VAL A 240 3.14 -0.40 17.14
C VAL A 240 3.30 -1.52 16.14
N THR A 241 2.68 -2.67 16.39
CA THR A 241 2.67 -3.82 15.47
C THR A 241 1.36 -4.62 15.57
N GLY A 242 0.96 -5.25 14.47
CA GLY A 242 -0.28 -6.02 14.36
C GLY A 242 -1.55 -5.17 14.30
N GLN A 243 -1.43 -3.85 14.16
CA GLN A 243 -2.55 -2.93 14.19
C GLN A 243 -3.04 -2.58 12.79
N SER A 244 -4.31 -2.16 12.72
CA SER A 244 -4.88 -1.55 11.53
C SER A 244 -5.28 -0.12 11.85
N LEU A 245 -4.57 0.84 11.24
CA LEU A 245 -4.88 2.26 11.37
C LEU A 245 -5.89 2.64 10.28
N VAL A 246 -7.13 2.88 10.69
CA VAL A 246 -8.18 3.33 9.78
C VAL A 246 -8.09 4.84 9.60
N VAL A 247 -8.05 5.29 8.34
CA VAL A 247 -8.03 6.70 7.95
C VAL A 247 -9.15 6.94 6.93
N ASP A 248 -10.34 7.24 7.43
CA ASP A 248 -11.56 7.33 6.62
C ASP A 248 -12.50 8.47 7.00
N GLY A 249 -12.04 9.37 7.90
CA GLY A 249 -12.84 10.48 8.37
C GLY A 249 -13.95 10.10 9.36
N GLY A 250 -13.77 8.94 10.04
CA GLY A 250 -14.73 8.45 11.05
C GLY A 250 -15.97 7.80 10.43
N ALA A 251 -15.81 7.11 9.31
CA ALA A 251 -16.86 6.28 8.72
C ALA A 251 -16.87 4.84 9.30
N VAL A 252 -15.77 4.42 9.91
CA VAL A 252 -15.62 3.17 10.67
C VAL A 252 -15.11 3.51 12.06
N ASN A 253 -15.73 2.90 13.07
CA ASN A 253 -15.26 2.91 14.47
C ASN A 253 -14.87 1.46 14.81
N ASN A 254 -13.63 1.23 15.22
CA ASN A 254 -13.08 -0.06 15.65
C ASN A 254 -13.06 -0.14 17.16
#